data_d6b22ab86b0bab8c8e46e89c67c63e0f
#
_entry.id   d6b22ab86b0bab8c8e46e89c67c63e0f
#
_cell.length_a   1.000
_cell.length_b   1.000
_cell.length_c   1.000
_cell.angle_alpha   90.00
_cell.angle_beta   90.00
_cell.angle_gamma   90.00
#
_symmetry.space_group_name_H-M   'P 1'
#
loop_
_entity.id
_entity.type
_entity.pdbx_description
1 polymer ?
#
loop_
_entity_poly.entity_id
_entity_poly.type
_entity_poly.pdbx_seq_one_letter_code
_entity_poly.pdbx_strand_id
1 'polypeptide(L)'
;KRQRFKFKLLAFFLFALFALLGTYGMHSIALYGNRWFTYAKNPRVRAQKQNVVPGDILDRSGVVLATSSVSEDGTVTRVYQANEAARRAVVHLLGDSDGQVANGVESFQTAYLYGFQTGIWERIQALVTGQKRHGDNVTLTVDSSLCTSILQSFQRRAPGKAGAAVVMNYKTGEVLGMVSLPTFDPMSSSAVSASSNAYWNRVTQNPYTPGSTFKLVTAAAQLRVNPSAQTMQVNCTGNLTVDGQVI
;
A
#
# COMPACT_ATOMS: atom_id res chain seq x y z
N LYS A 1 -8.84 -41.04 43.97
CA LYS A 1 -9.77 -39.99 43.49
C LYS A 1 -9.05 -38.65 43.28
N ARG A 2 -8.15 -38.19 44.15
CA ARG A 2 -7.46 -36.88 44.10
C ARG A 2 -6.49 -36.76 42.88
N GLN A 3 -5.79 -37.83 42.48
CA GLN A 3 -4.94 -37.83 41.30
C GLN A 3 -5.74 -37.71 39.98
N ARG A 4 -6.84 -38.47 39.86
CA ARG A 4 -7.71 -38.38 38.66
C ARG A 4 -8.34 -37.00 38.48
N PHE A 5 -8.59 -36.29 39.57
CA PHE A 5 -9.08 -34.92 39.52
C PHE A 5 -8.00 -33.96 38.97
N LYS A 6 -6.75 -34.08 39.43
CA LYS A 6 -5.61 -33.27 38.96
C LYS A 6 -5.38 -33.50 37.46
N PHE A 7 -5.46 -34.75 36.98
CA PHE A 7 -5.33 -35.05 35.53
C PHE A 7 -6.48 -34.46 34.72
N LYS A 8 -7.71 -34.52 35.20
CA LYS A 8 -8.86 -33.89 34.53
C LYS A 8 -8.73 -32.36 34.47
N LEU A 9 -8.25 -31.74 35.54
CA LEU A 9 -7.99 -30.32 35.57
C LEU A 9 -6.89 -29.90 34.60
N LEU A 10 -5.79 -30.64 34.54
CA LEU A 10 -4.71 -30.41 33.60
C LEU A 10 -5.20 -30.59 32.16
N ALA A 11 -5.94 -31.64 31.85
CA ALA A 11 -6.49 -31.89 30.53
C ALA A 11 -7.45 -30.77 30.10
N PHE A 12 -8.29 -30.27 31.00
CA PHE A 12 -9.17 -29.13 30.76
C PHE A 12 -8.37 -27.86 30.45
N PHE A 13 -7.32 -27.59 31.22
CA PHE A 13 -6.45 -26.43 30.98
C PHE A 13 -5.73 -26.49 29.63
N LEU A 14 -5.21 -27.66 29.28
CA LEU A 14 -4.58 -27.87 27.96
C LEU A 14 -5.59 -27.69 26.82
N PHE A 15 -6.79 -28.27 26.95
CA PHE A 15 -7.85 -28.10 25.96
C PHE A 15 -8.24 -26.62 25.81
N ALA A 16 -8.43 -25.91 26.92
CA ALA A 16 -8.74 -24.49 26.91
C ALA A 16 -7.62 -23.65 26.24
N LEU A 17 -6.35 -23.99 26.52
CA LEU A 17 -5.21 -23.36 25.86
C LEU A 17 -5.19 -23.59 24.36
N PHE A 18 -5.40 -24.84 23.90
CA PHE A 18 -5.45 -25.13 22.48
C PHE A 18 -6.66 -24.49 21.79
N ALA A 19 -7.82 -24.43 22.45
CA ALA A 19 -8.98 -23.72 21.93
C ALA A 19 -8.71 -22.20 21.78
N LEU A 20 -8.04 -21.61 22.76
CA LEU A 20 -7.65 -20.19 22.72
C LEU A 20 -6.62 -19.92 21.61
N LEU A 21 -5.62 -20.78 21.45
CA LEU A 21 -4.65 -20.68 20.35
C LEU A 21 -5.31 -20.86 18.96
N GLY A 22 -6.23 -21.80 18.86
CA GLY A 22 -7.01 -22.03 17.64
C GLY A 22 -7.88 -20.81 17.26
N THR A 23 -8.60 -20.25 18.22
CA THR A 23 -9.43 -19.05 18.00
C THR A 23 -8.57 -17.83 17.66
N TYR A 24 -7.44 -17.65 18.36
CA TYR A 24 -6.48 -16.60 18.02
C TYR A 24 -5.88 -16.78 16.62
N GLY A 25 -5.53 -18.01 16.24
CA GLY A 25 -5.05 -18.33 14.91
C GLY A 25 -6.07 -18.02 13.81
N MET A 26 -7.33 -18.43 14.00
CA MET A 26 -8.44 -18.11 13.08
C MET A 26 -8.67 -16.61 12.96
N HIS A 27 -8.68 -15.90 14.09
CA HIS A 27 -8.82 -14.44 14.12
C HIS A 27 -7.67 -13.75 13.37
N SER A 28 -6.44 -14.18 13.63
CA SER A 28 -5.25 -13.65 12.94
C SER A 28 -5.28 -13.92 11.43
N ILE A 29 -5.72 -15.11 11.00
CA ILE A 29 -5.88 -15.42 9.58
C ILE A 29 -6.99 -14.56 8.95
N ALA A 30 -8.10 -14.34 9.63
CA ALA A 30 -9.17 -13.49 9.13
C ALA A 30 -8.73 -12.03 8.95
N LEU A 31 -7.94 -11.49 9.87
CA LEU A 31 -7.47 -10.09 9.80
C LEU A 31 -6.25 -9.89 8.90
N TYR A 32 -5.30 -10.82 8.92
CA TYR A 32 -3.99 -10.66 8.29
C TYR A 32 -3.72 -11.67 7.18
N GLY A 33 -4.62 -12.63 6.96
CA GLY A 33 -4.41 -13.72 6.01
C GLY A 33 -4.10 -13.23 4.60
N ASN A 34 -4.83 -12.23 4.12
CA ASN A 34 -4.57 -11.62 2.82
C ASN A 34 -3.14 -11.04 2.73
N ARG A 35 -2.64 -10.42 3.79
CA ARG A 35 -1.27 -9.90 3.84
C ARG A 35 -0.22 -11.00 3.81
N TRP A 36 -0.44 -12.09 4.52
CA TRP A 36 0.51 -13.21 4.58
C TRP A 36 0.54 -14.01 3.29
N PHE A 37 -0.63 -14.26 2.69
CA PHE A 37 -0.74 -14.99 1.43
C PHE A 37 -0.30 -14.18 0.22
N THR A 38 -0.44 -12.86 0.25
CA THR A 38 -0.12 -11.98 -0.89
C THR A 38 1.31 -11.45 -0.87
N TYR A 39 2.12 -11.82 0.13
CA TYR A 39 3.52 -11.43 0.18
C TYR A 39 4.25 -11.85 -1.09
N ALA A 40 4.81 -10.89 -1.82
CA ALA A 40 5.39 -11.09 -3.16
C ALA A 40 6.48 -12.18 -3.23
N LYS A 41 7.20 -12.38 -2.13
CA LYS A 41 8.24 -13.42 -2.01
C LYS A 41 7.70 -14.80 -1.61
N ASN A 42 6.38 -14.99 -1.43
CA ASN A 42 5.80 -16.29 -1.12
C ASN A 42 5.90 -17.19 -2.37
N PRO A 43 6.62 -18.33 -2.33
CA PRO A 43 6.81 -19.20 -3.49
C PRO A 43 5.50 -19.74 -4.07
N ARG A 44 4.49 -20.00 -3.22
CA ARG A 44 3.18 -20.49 -3.65
C ARG A 44 2.42 -19.43 -4.45
N VAL A 45 2.46 -18.17 -4.00
CA VAL A 45 1.87 -17.05 -4.73
C VAL A 45 2.59 -16.85 -6.05
N ARG A 46 3.92 -16.95 -6.07
CA ARG A 46 4.72 -16.85 -7.29
C ARG A 46 4.37 -17.92 -8.32
N ALA A 47 4.25 -19.19 -7.88
CA ALA A 47 3.83 -20.29 -8.76
C ALA A 47 2.39 -20.10 -9.30
N GLN A 48 1.48 -19.60 -8.49
CA GLN A 48 0.11 -19.31 -8.93
C GLN A 48 0.04 -18.11 -9.88
N LYS A 49 0.86 -17.10 -9.69
CA LYS A 49 0.95 -15.92 -10.58
C LYS A 49 1.29 -16.30 -12.03
N GLN A 50 2.09 -17.33 -12.25
CA GLN A 50 2.48 -17.80 -13.59
C GLN A 50 1.29 -18.35 -14.41
N ASN A 51 0.25 -18.83 -13.75
CA ASN A 51 -0.92 -19.46 -14.38
C ASN A 51 -2.13 -18.53 -14.51
N VAL A 52 -1.96 -17.26 -14.22
CA VAL A 52 -3.04 -16.27 -14.26
C VAL A 52 -2.57 -15.06 -15.05
N VAL A 53 -3.44 -14.49 -15.86
CA VAL A 53 -3.25 -13.18 -16.48
C VAL A 53 -3.77 -12.14 -15.49
N PRO A 54 -2.90 -11.32 -14.87
CA PRO A 54 -3.33 -10.30 -13.93
C PRO A 54 -4.27 -9.28 -14.58
N GLY A 55 -5.28 -8.86 -13.82
CA GLY A 55 -6.19 -7.79 -14.24
C GLY A 55 -5.46 -6.45 -14.41
N ASP A 56 -6.12 -5.51 -15.06
CA ASP A 56 -5.59 -4.17 -15.31
C ASP A 56 -5.67 -3.31 -14.05
N ILE A 57 -4.72 -2.38 -13.92
CA ILE A 57 -4.79 -1.31 -12.93
C ILE A 57 -5.07 -0.01 -13.68
N LEU A 58 -6.16 0.64 -13.32
CA LEU A 58 -6.64 1.87 -13.96
C LEU A 58 -6.59 3.03 -12.97
N ASP A 59 -6.41 4.25 -13.49
CA ASP A 59 -6.63 5.45 -12.71
C ASP A 59 -8.12 5.80 -12.62
N ARG A 60 -8.46 6.87 -11.91
CA ARG A 60 -9.84 7.33 -11.71
C ARG A 60 -10.58 7.68 -13.01
N SER A 61 -9.86 7.98 -14.08
CA SER A 61 -10.38 8.35 -15.40
C SER A 61 -10.45 7.17 -16.37
N GLY A 62 -10.06 5.97 -15.91
CA GLY A 62 -10.00 4.76 -16.74
C GLY A 62 -8.73 4.64 -17.58
N VAL A 63 -7.72 5.46 -17.32
CA VAL A 63 -6.42 5.33 -17.99
C VAL A 63 -5.71 4.09 -17.46
N VAL A 64 -5.28 3.21 -18.35
CA VAL A 64 -4.55 1.97 -17.99
C VAL A 64 -3.15 2.34 -17.52
N LEU A 65 -2.86 2.05 -16.24
CA LEU A 65 -1.55 2.28 -15.63
C LEU A 65 -0.65 1.04 -15.71
N ALA A 66 -1.26 -0.14 -15.60
CA ALA A 66 -0.59 -1.41 -15.81
C ALA A 66 -1.56 -2.42 -16.40
N THR A 67 -1.09 -3.19 -17.39
CA THR A 67 -1.82 -4.28 -18.05
C THR A 67 -0.93 -5.50 -18.16
N SER A 68 -1.43 -6.58 -18.74
CA SER A 68 -0.68 -7.82 -18.94
C SER A 68 -0.73 -8.25 -20.39
N SER A 69 0.40 -8.59 -20.96
CA SER A 69 0.51 -9.23 -22.27
C SER A 69 0.81 -10.72 -22.12
N VAL A 70 0.25 -11.52 -23.02
CA VAL A 70 0.51 -12.96 -23.09
C VAL A 70 1.22 -13.23 -24.41
N SER A 71 2.44 -13.75 -24.31
CA SER A 71 3.23 -14.16 -25.47
C SER A 71 2.71 -15.49 -26.06
N GLU A 72 3.13 -15.85 -27.26
CA GLU A 72 2.73 -17.11 -27.96
C GLU A 72 3.10 -18.37 -27.17
N ASP A 73 4.20 -18.32 -26.42
CA ASP A 73 4.64 -19.40 -25.51
C ASP A 73 3.82 -19.48 -24.22
N GLY A 74 2.85 -18.57 -24.05
CA GLY A 74 2.03 -18.47 -22.86
C GLY A 74 2.69 -17.72 -21.70
N THR A 75 3.86 -17.09 -21.89
CA THR A 75 4.47 -16.26 -20.85
C THR A 75 3.66 -14.99 -20.62
N VAL A 76 3.34 -14.71 -19.35
CA VAL A 76 2.62 -13.49 -18.97
C VAL A 76 3.62 -12.44 -18.52
N THR A 77 3.60 -11.30 -19.18
CA THR A 77 4.46 -10.15 -18.84
C THR A 77 3.60 -8.97 -18.44
N ARG A 78 3.97 -8.32 -17.33
CA ARG A 78 3.34 -7.10 -16.87
C ARG A 78 3.86 -5.92 -17.68
N VAL A 79 2.96 -5.11 -18.22
CA VAL A 79 3.27 -3.95 -19.05
C VAL A 79 2.72 -2.70 -18.38
N TYR A 80 3.56 -1.72 -18.21
CA TYR A 80 3.19 -0.43 -17.62
C TYR A 80 2.94 0.60 -18.69
N GLN A 81 2.32 1.72 -18.31
CA GLN A 81 1.96 2.79 -19.25
C GLN A 81 3.13 3.19 -20.17
N ALA A 82 2.85 3.42 -21.45
CA ALA A 82 3.87 3.70 -22.46
C ALA A 82 4.67 4.98 -22.17
N ASN A 83 4.02 6.01 -21.61
CA ASN A 83 4.70 7.25 -21.25
C ASN A 83 5.60 7.03 -20.02
N GLU A 84 6.92 7.18 -20.21
CA GLU A 84 7.91 6.98 -19.15
C GLU A 84 7.69 7.87 -17.94
N ALA A 85 7.41 9.15 -18.15
CA ALA A 85 7.19 10.09 -17.03
C ALA A 85 5.99 9.68 -16.19
N ALA A 86 4.91 9.23 -16.83
CA ALA A 86 3.70 8.79 -16.13
C ALA A 86 3.94 7.47 -15.36
N ARG A 87 4.56 6.44 -15.97
CA ARG A 87 4.82 5.20 -15.25
C ARG A 87 5.82 5.36 -14.11
N ARG A 88 6.81 6.25 -14.25
CA ARG A 88 7.73 6.61 -13.15
C ARG A 88 7.05 7.39 -12.04
N ALA A 89 6.05 8.22 -12.36
CA ALA A 89 5.30 8.98 -11.36
C ALA A 89 4.48 8.08 -10.43
N VAL A 90 3.94 6.97 -10.95
CA VAL A 90 3.03 6.09 -10.22
C VAL A 90 3.67 4.78 -9.74
N VAL A 91 4.96 4.52 -10.04
CA VAL A 91 5.59 3.23 -9.74
C VAL A 91 5.54 2.84 -8.25
N HIS A 92 5.74 3.79 -7.33
CA HIS A 92 5.67 3.50 -5.90
C HIS A 92 4.23 3.25 -5.42
N LEU A 93 3.24 3.77 -6.13
CA LEU A 93 1.84 3.50 -5.87
C LEU A 93 1.44 2.12 -6.38
N LEU A 94 1.82 1.81 -7.63
CA LEU A 94 1.48 0.53 -8.24
C LEU A 94 2.27 -0.63 -7.63
N GLY A 95 3.54 -0.41 -7.38
CA GLY A 95 4.51 -1.48 -7.18
C GLY A 95 5.10 -1.95 -8.50
N ASP A 96 5.86 -3.00 -8.45
CA ASP A 96 6.47 -3.66 -9.58
C ASP A 96 6.15 -5.15 -9.59
N SER A 97 6.25 -5.79 -10.76
CA SER A 97 5.98 -7.23 -10.93
C SER A 97 6.93 -8.12 -10.13
N ASP A 98 8.14 -7.62 -9.87
CA ASP A 98 9.20 -8.37 -9.17
C ASP A 98 9.08 -8.25 -7.64
N GLY A 99 8.21 -7.36 -7.14
CA GLY A 99 7.97 -7.14 -5.72
C GLY A 99 9.10 -6.42 -5.00
N GLN A 100 9.86 -5.59 -5.72
CA GLN A 100 10.88 -4.71 -5.12
C GLN A 100 10.21 -3.60 -4.30
N VAL A 101 9.09 -3.05 -4.82
CA VAL A 101 8.21 -2.14 -4.08
C VAL A 101 7.13 -2.96 -3.35
N ALA A 102 7.41 -3.32 -2.10
CA ALA A 102 6.54 -4.22 -1.33
C ALA A 102 5.17 -3.63 -0.95
N ASN A 103 5.00 -2.31 -1.03
CA ASN A 103 3.85 -1.57 -0.50
C ASN A 103 3.00 -0.92 -1.61
N GLY A 104 2.97 -1.50 -2.81
CA GLY A 104 2.16 -1.04 -3.93
C GLY A 104 0.85 -1.82 -4.10
N VAL A 105 0.01 -1.34 -5.02
CA VAL A 105 -1.27 -1.96 -5.39
C VAL A 105 -1.09 -3.41 -5.83
N GLU A 106 -0.03 -3.71 -6.59
CA GLU A 106 0.33 -5.08 -7.02
C GLU A 106 0.45 -6.05 -5.84
N SER A 107 0.95 -5.57 -4.70
CA SER A 107 1.08 -6.38 -3.48
C SER A 107 -0.21 -6.43 -2.67
N PHE A 108 -0.85 -5.27 -2.44
CA PHE A 108 -2.04 -5.21 -1.59
C PHE A 108 -3.29 -5.79 -2.25
N GLN A 109 -3.41 -5.68 -3.57
CA GLN A 109 -4.56 -6.16 -4.34
C GLN A 109 -4.26 -7.45 -5.11
N THR A 110 -3.21 -8.18 -4.73
CA THR A 110 -2.85 -9.46 -5.37
C THR A 110 -4.03 -10.43 -5.43
N ALA A 111 -4.87 -10.47 -4.40
CA ALA A 111 -6.02 -11.39 -4.36
C ALA A 111 -7.03 -11.12 -5.49
N TYR A 112 -7.27 -9.85 -5.83
CA TYR A 112 -8.13 -9.44 -6.94
C TYR A 112 -7.39 -9.56 -8.27
N LEU A 113 -6.23 -8.91 -8.39
CA LEU A 113 -5.45 -8.88 -9.63
C LEU A 113 -5.09 -10.27 -10.17
N TYR A 114 -4.97 -11.27 -9.30
CA TYR A 114 -4.67 -12.64 -9.70
C TYR A 114 -5.87 -13.60 -9.50
N GLY A 115 -7.07 -13.07 -9.26
CA GLY A 115 -8.30 -13.86 -9.19
C GLY A 115 -8.24 -14.97 -8.12
N PHE A 116 -7.59 -14.74 -6.96
CA PHE A 116 -7.54 -15.75 -5.90
C PHE A 116 -8.88 -15.90 -5.19
N GLN A 117 -9.79 -14.95 -5.36
CA GLN A 117 -11.16 -14.97 -4.82
C GLN A 117 -12.17 -15.61 -5.78
N THR A 118 -11.74 -16.04 -6.99
CA THR A 118 -12.62 -16.68 -7.96
C THR A 118 -13.21 -17.98 -7.43
N GLY A 119 -14.46 -18.24 -7.79
CA GLY A 119 -15.22 -19.41 -7.36
C GLY A 119 -14.61 -20.74 -7.83
N ILE A 120 -15.01 -21.83 -7.17
CA ILE A 120 -14.55 -23.19 -7.52
C ILE A 120 -14.89 -23.53 -8.97
N TRP A 121 -16.04 -23.08 -9.47
CA TRP A 121 -16.49 -23.34 -10.83
C TRP A 121 -15.59 -22.74 -11.90
N GLU A 122 -15.15 -21.50 -11.75
CA GLU A 122 -14.21 -20.86 -12.67
C GLU A 122 -12.85 -21.56 -12.69
N ARG A 123 -12.42 -22.07 -11.53
CA ARG A 123 -11.18 -22.88 -11.43
C ARG A 123 -11.30 -24.19 -12.19
N ILE A 124 -12.43 -24.88 -12.07
CA ILE A 124 -12.72 -26.13 -12.79
C ILE A 124 -12.79 -25.84 -14.29
N GLN A 125 -13.49 -24.80 -14.70
CA GLN A 125 -13.60 -24.43 -16.11
C GLN A 125 -12.23 -24.13 -16.73
N ALA A 126 -11.38 -23.37 -16.05
CA ALA A 126 -10.02 -23.08 -16.50
C ALA A 126 -9.17 -24.36 -16.65
N LEU A 127 -9.31 -25.32 -15.72
CA LEU A 127 -8.64 -26.62 -15.81
C LEU A 127 -9.12 -27.46 -17.00
N VAL A 128 -10.42 -27.42 -17.30
CA VAL A 128 -11.01 -28.20 -18.41
C VAL A 128 -10.69 -27.57 -19.76
N THR A 129 -10.70 -26.25 -19.85
CA THR A 129 -10.45 -25.52 -21.11
C THR A 129 -8.98 -25.29 -21.40
N GLY A 130 -8.09 -25.49 -20.43
CA GLY A 130 -6.66 -25.19 -20.56
C GLY A 130 -6.35 -23.70 -20.70
N GLN A 131 -7.35 -22.84 -20.56
CA GLN A 131 -7.17 -21.38 -20.65
C GLN A 131 -6.61 -20.82 -19.34
N LYS A 132 -5.73 -19.83 -19.46
CA LYS A 132 -5.27 -19.08 -18.28
C LYS A 132 -6.44 -18.29 -17.70
N ARG A 133 -6.53 -18.29 -16.38
CA ARG A 133 -7.52 -17.47 -15.68
C ARG A 133 -7.13 -16.00 -15.79
N HIS A 134 -8.12 -15.15 -15.80
CA HIS A 134 -7.94 -13.70 -15.71
C HIS A 134 -8.26 -13.24 -14.28
N GLY A 135 -7.48 -12.31 -13.80
CA GLY A 135 -7.78 -11.59 -12.57
C GLY A 135 -8.73 -10.41 -12.80
N ASP A 136 -9.14 -9.79 -11.71
CA ASP A 136 -10.05 -8.66 -11.74
C ASP A 136 -9.27 -7.34 -11.93
N ASN A 137 -9.90 -6.38 -12.60
CA ASN A 137 -9.35 -5.04 -12.75
C ASN A 137 -9.50 -4.24 -11.45
N VAL A 138 -8.52 -3.37 -11.18
CA VAL A 138 -8.52 -2.49 -10.03
C VAL A 138 -8.50 -1.03 -10.48
N THR A 139 -9.55 -0.27 -10.16
CA THR A 139 -9.58 1.16 -10.42
C THR A 139 -9.16 1.92 -9.17
N LEU A 140 -8.20 2.83 -9.33
CA LEU A 140 -7.65 3.66 -8.27
C LEU A 140 -8.35 5.02 -8.24
N THR A 141 -8.25 5.70 -7.09
CA THR A 141 -8.75 7.07 -6.93
C THR A 141 -7.77 8.13 -7.47
N VAL A 142 -6.55 7.73 -7.83
CA VAL A 142 -5.51 8.65 -8.30
C VAL A 142 -5.76 9.13 -9.72
N ASP A 143 -5.27 10.33 -9.99
CA ASP A 143 -5.15 10.93 -11.31
C ASP A 143 -3.69 10.84 -11.76
N SER A 144 -3.43 10.06 -12.79
CA SER A 144 -2.07 9.81 -13.30
C SER A 144 -1.45 11.06 -13.91
N SER A 145 -2.24 11.98 -14.45
CA SER A 145 -1.77 13.25 -14.98
C SER A 145 -1.30 14.18 -13.87
N LEU A 146 -2.03 14.20 -12.74
CA LEU A 146 -1.62 14.91 -11.54
C LEU A 146 -0.31 14.35 -10.98
N CYS A 147 -0.18 13.02 -10.87
CA CYS A 147 1.06 12.39 -10.42
C CYS A 147 2.25 12.77 -11.32
N THR A 148 2.04 12.77 -12.63
CA THR A 148 3.06 13.18 -13.61
C THR A 148 3.46 14.64 -13.42
N SER A 149 2.50 15.53 -13.22
CA SER A 149 2.73 16.96 -12.98
C SER A 149 3.51 17.21 -11.68
N ILE A 150 3.21 16.44 -10.63
CA ILE A 150 3.95 16.47 -9.35
C ILE A 150 5.40 16.04 -9.58
N LEU A 151 5.63 14.90 -10.25
CA LEU A 151 6.97 14.40 -10.56
C LEU A 151 7.79 15.45 -11.32
N GLN A 152 7.23 16.00 -12.40
CA GLN A 152 7.87 17.04 -13.20
C GLN A 152 8.19 18.32 -12.39
N SER A 153 7.31 18.68 -11.47
CA SER A 153 7.52 19.85 -10.59
C SER A 153 8.70 19.62 -9.64
N PHE A 154 8.83 18.42 -9.06
CA PHE A 154 9.99 18.04 -8.27
C PHE A 154 11.28 18.08 -9.10
N GLN A 155 11.27 17.51 -10.30
CA GLN A 155 12.43 17.47 -11.18
C GLN A 155 12.92 18.88 -11.56
N ARG A 156 11.99 19.82 -11.77
CA ARG A 156 12.32 21.20 -12.11
C ARG A 156 12.80 22.03 -10.91
N ARG A 157 12.13 21.88 -9.74
CA ARG A 157 12.36 22.78 -8.59
C ARG A 157 13.35 22.24 -7.57
N ALA A 158 13.53 20.93 -7.51
CA ALA A 158 14.42 20.25 -6.57
C ALA A 158 15.15 19.08 -7.24
N PRO A 159 15.94 19.33 -8.30
CA PRO A 159 16.60 18.26 -9.05
C PRO A 159 17.51 17.44 -8.12
N GLY A 160 17.43 16.11 -8.24
CA GLY A 160 18.24 15.18 -7.45
C GLY A 160 17.90 15.08 -5.96
N LYS A 161 16.89 15.82 -5.49
CA LYS A 161 16.46 15.71 -4.08
C LYS A 161 15.49 14.56 -3.88
N ALA A 162 15.61 13.89 -2.73
CA ALA A 162 14.61 12.93 -2.28
C ALA A 162 13.42 13.67 -1.65
N GLY A 163 12.22 13.11 -1.82
CA GLY A 163 11.02 13.73 -1.28
C GLY A 163 9.78 12.88 -1.52
N ALA A 164 8.66 13.35 -1.00
CA ALA A 164 7.37 12.73 -1.18
C ALA A 164 6.27 13.79 -1.29
N ALA A 165 5.22 13.49 -2.07
CA ALA A 165 4.02 14.30 -2.13
C ALA A 165 2.79 13.43 -2.14
N VAL A 166 1.76 13.88 -1.43
CA VAL A 166 0.42 13.30 -1.43
C VAL A 166 -0.60 14.41 -1.64
N VAL A 167 -1.54 14.18 -2.54
CA VAL A 167 -2.71 15.04 -2.73
C VAL A 167 -3.94 14.23 -2.36
N MET A 168 -4.74 14.75 -1.45
CA MET A 168 -5.87 14.05 -0.88
C MET A 168 -7.11 14.94 -0.89
N ASN A 169 -8.25 14.36 -1.21
CA ASN A 169 -9.54 15.01 -1.01
C ASN A 169 -9.90 14.89 0.49
N TYR A 170 -9.87 16.00 1.21
CA TYR A 170 -10.11 16.02 2.65
C TYR A 170 -11.56 15.67 3.05
N LYS A 171 -12.50 15.76 2.12
CA LYS A 171 -13.92 15.41 2.37
C LYS A 171 -14.19 13.93 2.21
N THR A 172 -13.60 13.30 1.19
CA THR A 172 -13.86 11.89 0.84
C THR A 172 -12.77 10.95 1.35
N GLY A 173 -11.56 11.46 1.63
CA GLY A 173 -10.39 10.66 1.96
C GLY A 173 -9.70 10.06 0.73
N GLU A 174 -10.18 10.32 -0.48
CA GLU A 174 -9.56 9.82 -1.70
C GLU A 174 -8.15 10.38 -1.88
N VAL A 175 -7.20 9.50 -2.16
CA VAL A 175 -5.85 9.89 -2.59
C VAL A 175 -5.90 10.16 -4.10
N LEU A 176 -5.71 11.43 -4.47
CA LEU A 176 -5.75 11.88 -5.86
C LEU A 176 -4.38 11.83 -6.53
N GLY A 177 -3.31 11.95 -5.75
CA GLY A 177 -1.94 11.87 -6.25
C GLY A 177 -0.98 11.42 -5.16
N MET A 178 -0.03 10.58 -5.53
CA MET A 178 1.01 10.08 -4.64
C MET A 178 2.30 9.86 -5.41
N VAL A 179 3.37 10.57 -5.04
CA VAL A 179 4.67 10.50 -5.70
C VAL A 179 5.79 10.41 -4.65
N SER A 180 6.74 9.52 -4.87
CA SER A 180 7.94 9.35 -4.04
C SER A 180 9.20 9.49 -4.91
N LEU A 181 10.23 10.15 -4.38
CA LEU A 181 11.52 10.33 -5.05
C LEU A 181 12.68 9.88 -4.14
N PRO A 182 13.77 9.35 -4.73
CA PRO A 182 13.96 9.09 -6.16
C PRO A 182 12.99 8.04 -6.68
N THR A 183 12.68 8.11 -7.96
CA THR A 183 11.83 7.14 -8.67
C THR A 183 12.65 6.34 -9.67
N PHE A 184 12.08 5.26 -10.19
CA PHE A 184 12.69 4.41 -11.20
C PHE A 184 11.69 4.06 -12.30
N ASP A 185 12.17 3.52 -13.40
CA ASP A 185 11.33 3.00 -14.47
C ASP A 185 11.14 1.50 -14.29
N PRO A 186 9.90 1.01 -14.06
CA PRO A 186 9.63 -0.42 -13.87
C PRO A 186 9.87 -1.25 -15.14
N MET A 187 9.97 -0.63 -16.30
CA MET A 187 10.25 -1.30 -17.57
C MET A 187 11.73 -1.24 -17.97
N SER A 188 12.57 -0.58 -17.21
CA SER A 188 14.00 -0.52 -17.47
C SER A 188 14.68 -1.83 -17.07
N SER A 189 15.47 -2.40 -17.97
CA SER A 189 16.35 -3.53 -17.68
C SER A 189 17.56 -3.15 -16.82
N SER A 190 17.80 -1.84 -16.63
CA SER A 190 18.92 -1.36 -15.80
C SER A 190 18.62 -1.58 -14.34
N ALA A 191 19.51 -2.29 -13.65
CA ALA A 191 19.41 -2.47 -12.21
C ALA A 191 19.44 -1.10 -11.50
N VAL A 192 18.44 -0.87 -10.66
CA VAL A 192 18.43 0.30 -9.78
C VAL A 192 19.51 0.11 -8.72
N SER A 193 20.40 1.10 -8.57
CA SER A 193 21.43 1.05 -7.55
C SER A 193 20.81 0.92 -6.15
N ALA A 194 21.24 -0.07 -5.38
CA ALA A 194 20.77 -0.30 -4.00
C ALA A 194 21.00 0.94 -3.11
N SER A 195 22.05 1.71 -3.39
CA SER A 195 22.36 2.94 -2.65
C SER A 195 21.40 4.11 -2.94
N SER A 196 20.62 4.03 -4.03
CA SER A 196 19.69 5.09 -4.41
C SER A 196 18.44 5.14 -3.54
N ASN A 197 18.09 4.05 -2.83
CA ASN A 197 16.83 3.88 -2.11
C ASN A 197 15.59 4.18 -2.99
N ALA A 198 15.69 3.92 -4.32
CA ALA A 198 14.62 4.25 -5.26
C ALA A 198 13.40 3.32 -5.13
N TYR A 199 13.55 2.14 -4.54
CA TYR A 199 12.43 1.25 -4.22
C TYR A 199 11.68 1.66 -2.94
N TRP A 200 12.23 2.61 -2.18
CA TRP A 200 11.65 3.04 -0.92
C TRP A 200 10.52 4.02 -1.13
N ASN A 201 9.30 3.63 -0.78
CA ASN A 201 8.15 4.52 -0.85
C ASN A 201 8.14 5.49 0.35
N ARG A 202 8.65 6.69 0.12
CA ARG A 202 8.76 7.71 1.18
C ARG A 202 7.44 8.27 1.66
N VAL A 203 6.37 8.08 0.88
CA VAL A 203 5.03 8.49 1.32
C VAL A 203 4.53 7.62 2.46
N THR A 204 4.76 6.31 2.36
CA THR A 204 4.17 5.32 3.28
C THR A 204 5.15 4.79 4.32
N GLN A 205 6.46 4.93 4.08
CA GLN A 205 7.49 4.28 4.88
C GLN A 205 8.41 5.25 5.60
N ASN A 206 8.39 6.56 5.27
CA ASN A 206 9.32 7.52 5.85
C ASN A 206 8.63 8.38 6.92
N PRO A 207 9.12 8.41 8.16
CA PRO A 207 8.66 9.36 9.15
C PRO A 207 9.20 10.75 8.85
N TYR A 208 8.35 11.76 8.97
CA TYR A 208 8.72 13.16 8.82
C TYR A 208 8.37 13.92 10.09
N THR A 209 9.26 14.83 10.52
CA THR A 209 8.97 15.73 11.62
C THR A 209 7.90 16.73 11.18
N PRO A 210 6.73 16.78 11.84
CA PRO A 210 5.60 17.59 11.38
C PRO A 210 5.88 19.11 11.43
N GLY A 211 6.74 19.57 12.32
CA GLY A 211 7.00 20.99 12.51
C GLY A 211 5.71 21.76 12.77
N SER A 212 5.57 22.95 12.16
CA SER A 212 4.40 23.84 12.32
C SER A 212 3.08 23.23 11.85
N THR A 213 3.07 22.15 11.05
CA THR A 213 1.83 21.48 10.69
C THR A 213 1.15 20.82 11.89
N PHE A 214 1.91 20.50 12.95
CA PHE A 214 1.37 19.96 14.20
C PHE A 214 0.49 20.96 14.95
N LYS A 215 0.58 22.25 14.63
CA LYS A 215 -0.29 23.31 15.22
C LYS A 215 -1.77 23.04 14.93
N LEU A 216 -2.10 22.37 13.83
CA LEU A 216 -3.48 21.94 13.54
C LEU A 216 -4.00 20.96 14.59
N VAL A 217 -3.15 20.02 15.00
CA VAL A 217 -3.50 19.03 16.05
C VAL A 217 -3.67 19.73 17.40
N THR A 218 -2.76 20.66 17.73
CA THR A 218 -2.81 21.45 18.96
C THR A 218 -4.08 22.32 19.00
N ALA A 219 -4.42 23.00 17.89
CA ALA A 219 -5.62 23.81 17.79
C ALA A 219 -6.89 22.95 17.92
N ALA A 220 -6.96 21.79 17.27
CA ALA A 220 -8.09 20.87 17.39
C ALA A 220 -8.24 20.34 18.83
N ALA A 221 -7.14 20.00 19.51
CA ALA A 221 -7.15 19.59 20.90
C ALA A 221 -7.67 20.71 21.83
N GLN A 222 -7.21 21.94 21.60
CA GLN A 222 -7.64 23.12 22.37
C GLN A 222 -9.15 23.35 22.21
N LEU A 223 -9.65 23.33 20.97
CA LEU A 223 -11.08 23.51 20.69
C LEU A 223 -11.96 22.40 21.28
N ARG A 224 -11.43 21.18 21.37
CA ARG A 224 -12.12 20.05 22.01
C ARG A 224 -12.26 20.24 23.52
N VAL A 225 -11.23 20.79 24.17
CA VAL A 225 -11.22 21.02 25.62
C VAL A 225 -11.94 22.33 25.99
N ASN A 226 -11.75 23.36 25.18
CA ASN A 226 -12.31 24.68 25.38
C ASN A 226 -12.90 25.22 24.08
N PRO A 227 -14.18 25.00 23.77
CA PRO A 227 -14.83 25.49 22.56
C PRO A 227 -14.80 27.02 22.42
N SER A 228 -14.75 27.78 23.51
CA SER A 228 -14.68 29.25 23.49
C SER A 228 -13.32 29.78 23.00
N ALA A 229 -12.31 28.91 22.84
CA ALA A 229 -11.01 29.29 22.26
C ALA A 229 -11.11 29.81 20.81
N GLN A 230 -12.23 29.55 20.10
CA GLN A 230 -12.49 30.11 18.77
C GLN A 230 -12.50 31.64 18.74
N THR A 231 -12.99 32.25 19.83
CA THR A 231 -13.16 33.71 19.97
C THR A 231 -12.12 34.32 20.89
N MET A 232 -11.18 33.54 21.38
CA MET A 232 -10.14 34.00 22.28
C MET A 232 -9.21 34.99 21.59
N GLN A 233 -9.10 36.16 22.14
CA GLN A 233 -8.15 37.18 21.70
C GLN A 233 -6.83 37.02 22.47
N VAL A 234 -5.75 36.97 21.76
CA VAL A 234 -4.39 36.88 22.31
C VAL A 234 -3.59 38.11 21.85
N ASN A 235 -3.02 38.84 22.78
CA ASN A 235 -2.12 39.94 22.46
C ASN A 235 -0.72 39.37 22.17
N CYS A 236 -0.29 39.47 20.91
CA CYS A 236 1.04 39.02 20.50
C CYS A 236 2.07 40.13 20.82
N THR A 237 2.90 39.91 21.80
CA THR A 237 3.98 40.85 22.22
C THR A 237 5.28 40.63 21.48
N GLY A 238 5.34 39.66 20.55
CA GLY A 238 6.51 39.31 19.76
C GLY A 238 7.46 38.33 20.42
N ASN A 239 7.28 38.04 21.69
CA ASN A 239 8.04 37.04 22.42
C ASN A 239 7.14 36.37 23.49
N LEU A 240 7.51 35.19 23.90
CA LEU A 240 6.87 34.42 24.96
C LEU A 240 7.93 33.79 25.84
N THR A 241 7.79 33.93 27.16
CA THR A 241 8.69 33.25 28.09
C THR A 241 8.06 31.92 28.53
N VAL A 242 8.72 30.81 28.26
CA VAL A 242 8.32 29.49 28.69
C VAL A 242 9.49 28.88 29.48
N ASP A 243 9.21 28.47 30.73
CA ASP A 243 10.21 27.88 31.64
C ASP A 243 11.50 28.73 31.78
N GLY A 244 11.35 30.07 31.76
CA GLY A 244 12.46 31.02 31.88
C GLY A 244 13.22 31.27 30.58
N GLN A 245 12.85 30.64 29.47
CA GLN A 245 13.44 30.90 28.16
C GLN A 245 12.49 31.76 27.31
N VAL A 246 13.05 32.78 26.69
CA VAL A 246 12.35 33.66 25.74
C VAL A 246 12.35 32.99 24.37
N ILE A 247 11.14 32.78 23.81
CA ILE A 247 10.90 32.20 22.51
C ILE A 247 10.40 33.29 21.55
#